data_0333282e14199feeef3671f9f18931f6
#
_entry.id   0333282e14199feeef3671f9f18931f6
#
_cell.length_a   1.000
_cell.length_b   1.000
_cell.length_c   1.000
_cell.angle_alpha   90.00
_cell.angle_beta   90.00
_cell.angle_gamma   90.00
#
_symmetry.space_group_name_H-M   'P 1'
#
loop_
_entity.id
_entity.type
_entity.pdbx_description
1 polymer ?
#
loop_
_entity_poly.entity_id
_entity_poly.type
_entity_poly.pdbx_seq_one_letter_code
_entity_poly.pdbx_strand_id
1 'polypeptide(L)'
;FLWATPFNNFFLILKESTAYPNHWNFNILYLGKYLNPENIPWHYFFVWLTITTPPIFLLMIVFGVFVFLKNYLRFFFKIDFKKNISLWTDKNQMINLFIFLNFFIPIFFVICLNSTLYNGWRHLFFIYPFLIYLSLYGVSLIKKNLKFLRILISIIIIQLFSNIYIIYNSHPVQNTYFNIFAKKFVRGNMPIDYWGLGNKKTIDYVLKKNKNISFSTSSFTPLHYLKLSK
;
A
#
# COMPACT_ATOMS: atom_id res chain seq x y z
N PHE A 1 -6.33 -27.56 -13.55
CA PHE A 1 -5.54 -26.97 -14.63
C PHE A 1 -4.02 -27.19 -14.44
N LEU A 2 -3.44 -26.80 -13.30
CA LEU A 2 -2.01 -26.99 -12.99
C LEU A 2 -1.57 -28.47 -12.99
N TRP A 3 -2.47 -29.40 -12.63
CA TRP A 3 -2.16 -30.82 -12.45
C TRP A 3 -2.10 -31.64 -13.74
N ALA A 4 -2.69 -31.16 -14.86
CA ALA A 4 -2.69 -31.90 -16.11
C ALA A 4 -1.30 -31.97 -16.75
N THR A 5 -0.55 -30.84 -16.74
CA THR A 5 0.83 -30.73 -17.25
C THR A 5 1.60 -29.74 -16.36
N PRO A 6 2.05 -30.16 -15.16
CA PRO A 6 2.49 -29.23 -14.11
C PRO A 6 3.67 -28.35 -14.53
N PHE A 7 4.66 -28.91 -15.21
CA PHE A 7 5.84 -28.14 -15.64
C PHE A 7 5.49 -27.11 -16.73
N ASN A 8 4.77 -27.51 -17.77
CA ASN A 8 4.38 -26.61 -18.85
C ASN A 8 3.44 -25.51 -18.34
N ASN A 9 2.49 -25.86 -17.49
CA ASN A 9 1.56 -24.90 -16.91
C ASN A 9 2.26 -23.95 -15.94
N PHE A 10 3.28 -24.40 -15.21
CA PHE A 10 4.09 -23.54 -14.36
C PHE A 10 4.85 -22.48 -15.19
N PHE A 11 5.53 -22.89 -16.27
CA PHE A 11 6.22 -21.94 -17.14
C PHE A 11 5.27 -21.01 -17.88
N LEU A 12 4.08 -21.52 -18.28
CA LEU A 12 3.04 -20.70 -18.89
C LEU A 12 2.56 -19.62 -17.91
N ILE A 13 2.28 -19.99 -16.66
CA ILE A 13 1.84 -19.05 -15.62
C ILE A 13 2.93 -18.00 -15.33
N LEU A 14 4.21 -18.40 -15.25
CA LEU A 14 5.31 -17.46 -15.10
C LEU A 14 5.35 -16.47 -16.27
N LYS A 15 5.27 -16.96 -17.49
CA LYS A 15 5.25 -16.13 -18.71
C LYS A 15 4.07 -15.17 -18.70
N GLU A 16 2.87 -15.64 -18.44
CA GLU A 16 1.67 -14.81 -18.36
C GLU A 16 1.74 -13.80 -17.20
N SER A 17 2.34 -14.18 -16.07
CA SER A 17 2.50 -13.28 -14.92
C SER A 17 3.50 -12.15 -15.17
N THR A 18 4.54 -12.41 -15.97
CA THR A 18 5.56 -11.41 -16.31
C THR A 18 5.14 -10.51 -17.47
N ALA A 19 4.30 -11.03 -18.37
CA ALA A 19 3.80 -10.32 -19.54
C ALA A 19 2.28 -10.09 -19.43
N TYR A 20 1.77 -9.81 -18.21
CA TYR A 20 0.33 -9.63 -17.97
C TYR A 20 -0.21 -8.53 -18.89
N PRO A 21 -0.85 -8.89 -20.01
CA PRO A 21 -1.39 -7.91 -20.94
C PRO A 21 -2.56 -7.20 -20.26
N ASN A 22 -2.73 -5.93 -20.54
CA ASN A 22 -3.90 -5.17 -20.08
C ASN A 22 -5.16 -5.66 -20.82
N HIS A 23 -5.63 -6.85 -20.49
CA HIS A 23 -6.84 -7.44 -21.09
C HIS A 23 -8.11 -6.63 -20.83
N TRP A 24 -8.05 -5.68 -19.92
CA TRP A 24 -9.21 -4.97 -19.41
C TRP A 24 -9.33 -3.54 -19.96
N ASN A 25 -8.69 -3.12 -20.97
CA ASN A 25 -8.82 -1.79 -21.60
C ASN A 25 -9.50 -0.71 -20.72
N PHE A 26 -9.10 -0.63 -19.45
CA PHE A 26 -9.65 0.34 -18.52
C PHE A 26 -8.57 1.35 -18.08
N ASN A 27 -8.97 2.58 -17.94
CA ASN A 27 -8.13 3.62 -17.38
C ASN A 27 -8.36 3.72 -15.86
N ILE A 28 -7.30 4.02 -15.14
CA ILE A 28 -7.35 4.30 -13.70
C ILE A 28 -7.36 5.81 -13.47
N LEU A 29 -8.19 6.26 -12.52
CA LEU A 29 -8.16 7.65 -12.07
C LEU A 29 -6.95 7.84 -11.14
N TYR A 30 -6.07 8.76 -11.48
CA TYR A 30 -4.91 9.08 -10.67
C TYR A 30 -4.57 10.57 -10.78
N LEU A 31 -4.54 11.28 -9.65
CA LEU A 31 -4.32 12.72 -9.57
C LEU A 31 -5.24 13.53 -10.51
N GLY A 32 -6.51 13.13 -10.61
CA GLY A 32 -7.51 13.80 -11.46
C GLY A 32 -7.42 13.50 -12.96
N LYS A 33 -6.51 12.60 -13.37
CA LYS A 33 -6.34 12.17 -14.75
C LYS A 33 -6.62 10.69 -14.92
N TYR A 34 -7.18 10.30 -16.04
CA TYR A 34 -7.32 8.90 -16.41
C TYR A 34 -6.05 8.43 -17.10
N LEU A 35 -5.37 7.43 -16.50
CA LEU A 35 -4.12 6.86 -17.00
C LEU A 35 -4.33 5.40 -17.39
N ASN A 36 -3.62 4.96 -18.44
CA ASN A 36 -3.49 3.54 -18.72
C ASN A 36 -2.61 2.89 -17.61
N PRO A 37 -3.03 1.75 -17.03
CA PRO A 37 -2.25 1.02 -16.02
C PRO A 37 -0.83 0.62 -16.44
N GLU A 38 -0.54 0.58 -17.73
CA GLU A 38 0.80 0.30 -18.27
C GLU A 38 1.74 1.53 -18.22
N ASN A 39 1.18 2.73 -18.12
CA ASN A 39 1.93 3.99 -18.15
C ASN A 39 1.82 4.74 -16.80
N ILE A 40 2.07 4.03 -15.71
CA ILE A 40 1.96 4.60 -14.37
C ILE A 40 3.22 5.38 -14.02
N PRO A 41 3.11 6.61 -13.49
CA PRO A 41 4.28 7.38 -13.06
C PRO A 41 4.99 6.71 -11.88
N TRP A 42 6.33 6.85 -11.83
CA TRP A 42 7.19 6.27 -10.79
C TRP A 42 6.75 6.59 -9.35
N HIS A 43 6.09 7.74 -9.15
CA HIS A 43 5.62 8.17 -7.82
C HIS A 43 4.28 7.56 -7.40
N TYR A 44 3.64 6.75 -8.22
CA TYR A 44 2.32 6.16 -7.95
C TYR A 44 2.26 5.44 -6.59
N PHE A 45 3.21 4.56 -6.34
CA PHE A 45 3.31 3.83 -5.07
C PHE A 45 3.44 4.79 -3.87
N PHE A 46 4.32 5.77 -3.97
CA PHE A 46 4.59 6.70 -2.87
C PHE A 46 3.37 7.59 -2.55
N VAL A 47 2.65 8.04 -3.56
CA VAL A 47 1.42 8.80 -3.37
C VAL A 47 0.37 7.94 -2.67
N TRP A 48 0.14 6.71 -3.13
CA TRP A 48 -0.80 5.81 -2.49
C TRP A 48 -0.41 5.47 -1.04
N LEU A 49 0.84 5.16 -0.78
CA LEU A 49 1.35 4.93 0.58
C LEU A 49 1.08 6.14 1.47
N THR A 50 1.35 7.34 0.96
CA THR A 50 1.19 8.59 1.72
C THR A 50 -0.27 8.86 2.06
N ILE A 51 -1.21 8.68 1.14
CA ILE A 51 -2.62 9.02 1.36
C ILE A 51 -3.39 7.96 2.15
N THR A 52 -2.93 6.69 2.14
CA THR A 52 -3.61 5.56 2.82
C THR A 52 -2.98 5.18 4.16
N THR A 53 -1.81 5.72 4.50
CA THR A 53 -1.16 5.44 5.79
C THR A 53 -1.49 6.53 6.81
N PRO A 54 -1.83 6.19 8.07
CA PRO A 54 -2.01 7.18 9.12
C PRO A 54 -0.76 8.04 9.32
N PRO A 55 -0.90 9.37 9.55
CA PRO A 55 0.22 10.31 9.50
C PRO A 55 1.37 9.98 10.46
N ILE A 56 1.07 9.53 11.69
CA ILE A 56 2.10 9.18 12.66
C ILE A 56 2.94 7.98 12.20
N PHE A 57 2.30 6.97 11.59
CA PHE A 57 3.04 5.81 11.07
C PHE A 57 3.88 6.20 9.86
N LEU A 58 3.38 7.11 9.01
CA LEU A 58 4.15 7.64 7.89
C LEU A 58 5.42 8.36 8.37
N LEU A 59 5.30 9.22 9.39
CA LEU A 59 6.46 9.89 10.00
C LEU A 59 7.45 8.88 10.57
N MET A 60 6.97 7.83 11.24
CA MET A 60 7.83 6.76 11.77
C MET A 60 8.54 5.99 10.66
N ILE A 61 7.86 5.71 9.53
CA ILE A 61 8.45 5.05 8.35
C ILE A 61 9.58 5.92 7.79
N VAL A 62 9.30 7.20 7.51
CA VAL A 62 10.27 8.15 6.95
C VAL A 62 11.48 8.29 7.88
N PHE A 63 11.23 8.45 9.18
CA PHE A 63 12.30 8.53 10.18
C PHE A 63 13.13 7.25 10.24
N GLY A 64 12.48 6.09 10.26
CA GLY A 64 13.16 4.79 10.32
C GLY A 64 14.03 4.52 9.09
N VAL A 65 13.51 4.78 7.89
CA VAL A 65 14.27 4.68 6.64
C VAL A 65 15.47 5.66 6.64
N PHE A 66 15.24 6.90 7.03
CA PHE A 66 16.31 7.91 7.11
C PHE A 66 17.44 7.47 8.06
N VAL A 67 17.07 7.01 9.24
CA VAL A 67 18.05 6.57 10.26
C VAL A 67 18.81 5.33 9.78
N PHE A 68 18.11 4.38 9.16
CA PHE A 68 18.74 3.20 8.57
C PHE A 68 19.78 3.62 7.52
N LEU A 69 19.36 4.42 6.54
CA LEU A 69 20.26 4.90 5.47
C LEU A 69 21.47 5.65 6.03
N LYS A 70 21.26 6.57 6.96
CA LYS A 70 22.35 7.31 7.61
C LYS A 70 23.36 6.39 8.28
N ASN A 71 22.89 5.37 9.02
CA ASN A 71 23.77 4.46 9.74
C ASN A 71 24.49 3.51 8.76
N TYR A 72 23.76 3.00 7.75
CA TYR A 72 24.33 2.10 6.76
C TYR A 72 25.34 2.79 5.86
N LEU A 73 25.07 3.99 5.37
CA LEU A 73 26.01 4.78 4.56
C LEU A 73 27.28 5.12 5.35
N ARG A 74 27.15 5.51 6.63
CA ARG A 74 28.31 5.75 7.50
C ARG A 74 29.19 4.50 7.64
N PHE A 75 28.59 3.34 7.74
CA PHE A 75 29.30 2.07 7.77
C PHE A 75 29.95 1.80 6.40
N PHE A 76 29.20 1.88 5.30
CA PHE A 76 29.65 1.60 3.95
C PHE A 76 30.89 2.43 3.55
N PHE A 77 30.89 3.72 3.85
CA PHE A 77 32.04 4.61 3.57
C PHE A 77 33.27 4.37 4.46
N LYS A 78 33.13 3.56 5.52
CA LYS A 78 34.26 3.19 6.40
C LYS A 78 34.84 1.80 6.06
N ILE A 79 34.21 1.07 5.16
CA ILE A 79 34.71 -0.26 4.74
C ILE A 79 36.02 -0.08 3.96
N ASP A 80 37.08 -0.70 4.45
CA ASP A 80 38.31 -0.92 3.68
C ASP A 80 38.15 -2.20 2.85
N PHE A 81 37.68 -2.04 1.62
CA PHE A 81 37.45 -3.16 0.68
C PHE A 81 38.73 -3.98 0.37
N LYS A 82 39.92 -3.48 0.72
CA LYS A 82 41.18 -4.27 0.59
C LYS A 82 41.34 -5.27 1.74
N LYS A 83 40.71 -5.02 2.89
CA LYS A 83 40.83 -5.86 4.09
C LYS A 83 39.58 -6.69 4.38
N ASN A 84 38.39 -6.19 4.03
CA ASN A 84 37.13 -6.84 4.35
C ASN A 84 36.11 -6.62 3.22
N ILE A 85 35.65 -7.71 2.61
CA ILE A 85 34.60 -7.69 1.57
C ILE A 85 33.18 -7.80 2.19
N SER A 86 33.09 -7.75 3.52
CA SER A 86 31.78 -7.92 4.19
C SER A 86 30.94 -6.65 4.11
N LEU A 87 29.71 -6.78 3.62
CA LEU A 87 28.71 -5.70 3.57
C LEU A 87 28.04 -5.45 4.93
N TRP A 88 28.41 -6.21 5.98
CA TRP A 88 27.89 -6.09 7.35
C TRP A 88 28.96 -6.51 8.35
N THR A 89 28.91 -5.95 9.57
CA THR A 89 29.85 -6.28 10.66
C THR A 89 29.28 -7.36 11.59
N ASP A 90 27.98 -7.37 11.78
CA ASP A 90 27.29 -8.26 12.71
C ASP A 90 25.95 -8.76 12.15
N LYS A 91 25.39 -9.75 12.82
CA LYS A 91 24.09 -10.36 12.44
C LYS A 91 22.95 -9.34 12.38
N ASN A 92 22.91 -8.37 13.28
CA ASN A 92 21.83 -7.38 13.31
C ASN A 92 21.91 -6.45 12.09
N GLN A 93 23.13 -6.04 11.73
CA GLN A 93 23.35 -5.22 10.53
C GLN A 93 22.99 -5.99 9.25
N MET A 94 23.32 -7.28 9.19
CA MET A 94 22.89 -8.15 8.09
C MET A 94 21.37 -8.23 7.98
N ILE A 95 20.66 -8.46 9.09
CA ILE A 95 19.19 -8.53 9.12
C ILE A 95 18.59 -7.19 8.68
N ASN A 96 19.09 -6.08 9.20
CA ASN A 96 18.60 -4.74 8.83
C ASN A 96 18.79 -4.45 7.35
N LEU A 97 19.92 -4.82 6.77
CA LEU A 97 20.18 -4.68 5.33
C LEU A 97 19.23 -5.56 4.52
N PHE A 98 19.07 -6.82 4.91
CA PHE A 98 18.14 -7.74 4.25
C PHE A 98 16.70 -7.20 4.23
N ILE A 99 16.23 -6.68 5.37
CA ILE A 99 14.88 -6.08 5.49
C ILE A 99 14.76 -4.84 4.61
N PHE A 100 15.77 -3.98 4.59
CA PHE A 100 15.77 -2.79 3.73
C PHE A 100 15.75 -3.17 2.25
N LEU A 101 16.52 -4.17 1.84
CA LEU A 101 16.54 -4.65 0.45
C LEU A 101 15.18 -5.26 0.05
N ASN A 102 14.53 -6.02 0.94
CA ASN A 102 13.19 -6.57 0.66
C ASN A 102 12.10 -5.49 0.59
N PHE A 103 12.31 -4.34 1.20
CA PHE A 103 11.46 -3.16 1.01
C PHE A 103 11.79 -2.45 -0.31
N PHE A 104 13.05 -2.18 -0.58
CA PHE A 104 13.49 -1.31 -1.68
C PHE A 104 13.45 -1.98 -3.05
N ILE A 105 13.94 -3.23 -3.14
CA ILE A 105 14.10 -3.95 -4.41
C ILE A 105 12.77 -4.11 -5.17
N PRO A 106 11.65 -4.53 -4.55
CA PRO A 106 10.39 -4.65 -5.27
C PRO A 106 9.89 -3.33 -5.84
N ILE A 107 10.02 -2.23 -5.08
CA ILE A 107 9.63 -0.90 -5.54
C ILE A 107 10.51 -0.47 -6.72
N PHE A 108 11.82 -0.68 -6.61
CA PHE A 108 12.78 -0.38 -7.67
C PHE A 108 12.44 -1.12 -8.97
N PHE A 109 12.18 -2.43 -8.89
CA PHE A 109 11.82 -3.22 -10.07
C PHE A 109 10.47 -2.81 -10.65
N VAL A 110 9.47 -2.52 -9.83
CA VAL A 110 8.17 -2.02 -10.31
C VAL A 110 8.34 -0.73 -11.12
N ILE A 111 9.20 0.17 -10.67
CA ILE A 111 9.48 1.44 -11.37
C ILE A 111 10.30 1.19 -12.65
N CYS A 112 11.39 0.43 -12.56
CA CYS A 112 12.29 0.21 -13.70
C CYS A 112 11.67 -0.61 -14.83
N LEU A 113 10.80 -1.57 -14.48
CA LEU A 113 10.12 -2.44 -15.45
C LEU A 113 8.78 -1.87 -15.90
N ASN A 114 8.39 -0.68 -15.45
CA ASN A 114 7.07 -0.09 -15.71
C ASN A 114 5.94 -1.09 -15.45
N SER A 115 6.03 -1.82 -14.32
CA SER A 115 5.06 -2.87 -14.00
C SER A 115 3.67 -2.29 -13.84
N THR A 116 2.67 -2.96 -14.43
CA THR A 116 1.27 -2.56 -14.37
C THR A 116 0.74 -2.57 -12.93
N LEU A 117 0.36 -1.41 -12.42
CA LEU A 117 -0.31 -1.27 -11.13
C LEU A 117 -1.69 -0.64 -11.31
N TYR A 118 -2.65 -1.08 -10.52
CA TYR A 118 -4.01 -0.53 -10.52
C TYR A 118 -4.68 -0.71 -9.16
N ASN A 119 -5.69 0.13 -8.91
CA ASN A 119 -6.49 0.07 -7.69
C ASN A 119 -5.64 0.12 -6.40
N GLY A 120 -4.84 1.17 -6.28
CA GLY A 120 -3.97 1.38 -5.14
C GLY A 120 -2.63 0.65 -5.25
N TRP A 121 -2.01 0.44 -4.11
CA TRP A 121 -0.71 -0.25 -4.01
C TRP A 121 -0.82 -1.69 -3.48
N ARG A 122 -1.99 -2.32 -3.63
CA ARG A 122 -2.29 -3.67 -3.13
C ARG A 122 -1.31 -4.75 -3.59
N HIS A 123 -0.76 -4.60 -4.81
CA HIS A 123 0.24 -5.52 -5.36
C HIS A 123 1.56 -5.51 -4.58
N LEU A 124 1.80 -4.47 -3.79
CA LEU A 124 2.98 -4.30 -2.96
C LEU A 124 2.70 -4.45 -1.46
N PHE A 125 1.54 -4.94 -1.04
CA PHE A 125 1.22 -5.11 0.39
C PHE A 125 2.19 -6.04 1.12
N PHE A 126 2.85 -6.95 0.44
CA PHE A 126 3.86 -7.82 1.02
C PHE A 126 5.09 -7.08 1.55
N ILE A 127 5.33 -5.82 1.14
CA ILE A 127 6.42 -5.01 1.70
C ILE A 127 6.05 -4.34 3.03
N TYR A 128 4.77 -4.38 3.43
CA TYR A 128 4.28 -3.68 4.63
C TYR A 128 4.98 -4.14 5.93
N PRO A 129 5.26 -5.43 6.16
CA PRO A 129 6.03 -5.87 7.34
C PRO A 129 7.42 -5.24 7.43
N PHE A 130 8.08 -5.04 6.29
CA PHE A 130 9.41 -4.41 6.25
C PHE A 130 9.33 -2.91 6.59
N LEU A 131 8.28 -2.22 6.15
CA LEU A 131 8.00 -0.83 6.54
C LEU A 131 7.78 -0.70 8.05
N ILE A 132 7.02 -1.62 8.65
CA ILE A 132 6.80 -1.65 10.10
C ILE A 132 8.12 -1.86 10.83
N TYR A 133 8.93 -2.81 10.40
CA TYR A 133 10.24 -3.06 11.01
C TYR A 133 11.15 -1.84 10.95
N LEU A 134 11.26 -1.19 9.79
CA LEU A 134 12.08 0.02 9.62
C LEU A 134 11.60 1.15 10.54
N SER A 135 10.28 1.32 10.69
CA SER A 135 9.69 2.28 11.62
C SER A 135 10.12 2.01 13.06
N LEU A 136 10.02 0.74 13.49
CA LEU A 136 10.43 0.31 14.84
C LEU A 136 11.94 0.42 15.04
N TYR A 137 12.74 0.14 14.01
CA TYR A 137 14.18 0.36 14.03
C TYR A 137 14.51 1.82 14.35
N GLY A 138 13.86 2.78 13.68
CA GLY A 138 14.02 4.19 13.98
C GLY A 138 13.68 4.53 15.43
N VAL A 139 12.54 4.04 15.93
CA VAL A 139 12.10 4.25 17.33
C VAL A 139 13.07 3.62 18.34
N SER A 140 13.65 2.46 18.02
CA SER A 140 14.59 1.78 18.93
C SER A 140 15.82 2.61 19.28
N LEU A 141 16.22 3.54 18.40
CA LEU A 141 17.36 4.42 18.64
C LEU A 141 17.01 5.61 19.54
N ILE A 142 15.73 5.89 19.73
CA ILE A 142 15.24 6.97 20.60
C ILE A 142 15.17 6.53 22.07
N LYS A 143 15.37 5.26 22.38
CA LYS A 143 15.24 4.67 23.74
C LYS A 143 15.98 5.44 24.83
N LYS A 144 17.05 6.14 24.52
CA LYS A 144 17.83 6.92 25.49
C LYS A 144 17.06 8.12 26.07
N ASN A 145 16.03 8.63 25.38
CA ASN A 145 15.19 9.72 25.85
C ASN A 145 13.79 9.20 26.26
N LEU A 146 13.68 8.80 27.53
CA LEU A 146 12.45 8.22 28.07
C LEU A 146 11.25 9.17 28.02
N LYS A 147 11.45 10.49 28.13
CA LYS A 147 10.33 11.46 28.01
C LYS A 147 9.77 11.45 26.60
N PHE A 148 10.64 11.56 25.60
CA PHE A 148 10.22 11.52 24.20
C PHE A 148 9.57 10.18 23.82
N LEU A 149 10.14 9.06 24.29
CA LEU A 149 9.58 7.73 24.06
C LEU A 149 8.17 7.59 24.63
N ARG A 150 7.91 8.08 25.85
CA ARG A 150 6.57 8.06 26.46
C ARG A 150 5.56 8.87 25.64
N ILE A 151 5.94 10.08 25.20
CA ILE A 151 5.09 10.93 24.35
C ILE A 151 4.77 10.20 23.04
N LEU A 152 5.76 9.62 22.37
CA LEU A 152 5.57 8.88 21.13
C LEU A 152 4.62 7.68 21.31
N ILE A 153 4.81 6.90 22.38
CA ILE A 153 3.93 5.76 22.68
C ILE A 153 2.49 6.25 22.93
N SER A 154 2.29 7.34 23.68
CA SER A 154 0.96 7.89 23.90
C SER A 154 0.28 8.32 22.61
N ILE A 155 1.01 8.95 21.68
CA ILE A 155 0.50 9.35 20.38
C ILE A 155 0.12 8.10 19.54
N ILE A 156 0.95 7.05 19.55
CA ILE A 156 0.66 5.79 18.87
C ILE A 156 -0.60 5.14 19.42
N ILE A 157 -0.78 5.11 20.73
CA ILE A 157 -1.98 4.56 21.38
C ILE A 157 -3.23 5.33 20.96
N ILE A 158 -3.19 6.67 20.99
CA ILE A 158 -4.30 7.51 20.55
C ILE A 158 -4.63 7.22 19.07
N GLN A 159 -3.61 7.11 18.21
CA GLN A 159 -3.81 6.79 16.79
C GLN A 159 -4.43 5.40 16.60
N LEU A 160 -4.03 4.40 17.40
CA LEU A 160 -4.62 3.05 17.34
C LEU A 160 -6.10 3.07 17.70
N PHE A 161 -6.50 3.76 18.78
CA PHE A 161 -7.91 3.92 19.12
C PHE A 161 -8.68 4.65 18.03
N SER A 162 -8.11 5.71 17.46
CA SER A 162 -8.70 6.42 16.31
C SER A 162 -8.91 5.49 15.11
N ASN A 163 -7.93 4.64 14.80
CA ASN A 163 -8.04 3.68 13.70
C ASN A 163 -9.12 2.63 13.96
N ILE A 164 -9.20 2.08 15.18
CA ILE A 164 -10.27 1.14 15.59
C ILE A 164 -11.63 1.78 15.40
N TYR A 165 -11.82 3.02 15.87
CA TYR A 165 -13.05 3.76 15.70
C TYR A 165 -13.42 3.97 14.23
N ILE A 166 -12.46 4.35 13.39
CA ILE A 166 -12.65 4.52 11.94
C ILE A 166 -13.04 3.20 11.29
N ILE A 167 -12.35 2.10 11.60
CA ILE A 167 -12.62 0.76 11.05
C ILE A 167 -14.05 0.32 11.40
N TYR A 168 -14.44 0.50 12.65
CA TYR A 168 -15.80 0.15 13.13
C TYR A 168 -16.89 0.92 12.40
N ASN A 169 -16.76 2.25 12.30
CA ASN A 169 -17.77 3.10 11.66
C ASN A 169 -17.78 2.99 10.14
N SER A 170 -16.66 2.59 9.52
CA SER A 170 -16.58 2.46 8.06
C SER A 170 -17.03 1.10 7.55
N HIS A 171 -17.33 0.14 8.44
CA HIS A 171 -17.76 -1.19 8.01
C HIS A 171 -19.02 -1.15 7.11
N PRO A 172 -19.05 -1.87 5.96
CA PRO A 172 -18.02 -2.79 5.39
C PRO A 172 -17.06 -2.13 4.40
N VAL A 173 -17.00 -0.80 4.32
CA VAL A 173 -16.24 -0.04 3.31
C VAL A 173 -14.89 0.47 3.82
N GLN A 174 -14.16 -0.34 4.59
CA GLN A 174 -12.86 0.04 5.16
C GLN A 174 -11.79 0.31 4.10
N ASN A 175 -11.94 -0.28 2.90
CA ASN A 175 -11.07 -0.03 1.74
C ASN A 175 -11.10 1.43 1.25
N THR A 176 -12.09 2.22 1.69
CA THR A 176 -12.19 3.65 1.36
C THR A 176 -11.48 4.55 2.37
N TYR A 177 -10.62 3.96 3.23
CA TYR A 177 -9.85 4.74 4.18
C TYR A 177 -8.80 5.59 3.49
N PHE A 178 -8.84 6.88 3.78
CA PHE A 178 -7.78 7.84 3.48
C PHE A 178 -7.47 8.64 4.75
N ASN A 179 -6.22 9.00 4.94
CA ASN A 179 -5.82 9.75 6.11
C ASN A 179 -6.42 11.17 6.11
N ILE A 180 -6.35 11.84 7.26
CA ILE A 180 -7.04 13.12 7.48
C ILE A 180 -6.62 14.21 6.48
N PHE A 181 -5.36 14.22 6.04
CA PHE A 181 -4.85 15.21 5.10
C PHE A 181 -5.29 14.93 3.65
N ALA A 182 -5.50 13.66 3.32
CA ALA A 182 -5.86 13.23 1.98
C ALA A 182 -7.36 13.28 1.68
N LYS A 183 -8.25 13.26 2.71
CA LYS A 183 -9.70 13.13 2.53
C LYS A 183 -10.35 14.11 1.54
N LYS A 184 -9.90 15.37 1.53
CA LYS A 184 -10.41 16.37 0.58
C LYS A 184 -9.81 16.19 -0.81
N PHE A 185 -8.52 15.87 -0.84
CA PHE A 185 -7.76 15.72 -2.08
C PHE A 185 -8.22 14.52 -2.93
N VAL A 186 -8.57 13.39 -2.30
CA VAL A 186 -8.90 12.16 -3.05
C VAL A 186 -10.22 12.25 -3.81
N ARG A 187 -11.14 13.15 -3.42
CA ARG A 187 -12.42 13.33 -4.12
C ARG A 187 -12.19 13.89 -5.52
N GLY A 188 -12.59 13.11 -6.54
CA GLY A 188 -12.39 13.45 -7.95
C GLY A 188 -10.96 13.25 -8.47
N ASN A 189 -9.97 12.99 -7.60
CA ASN A 189 -8.58 12.80 -7.99
C ASN A 189 -8.11 11.34 -7.93
N MET A 190 -8.77 10.50 -7.10
CA MET A 190 -8.36 9.10 -6.88
C MET A 190 -9.58 8.19 -6.86
N PRO A 191 -9.47 6.90 -7.23
CA PRO A 191 -10.54 5.93 -7.07
C PRO A 191 -10.77 5.64 -5.58
N ILE A 192 -11.97 5.96 -5.07
CA ILE A 192 -12.27 5.83 -3.64
C ILE A 192 -12.69 4.39 -3.30
N ASP A 193 -13.67 3.85 -4.03
CA ASP A 193 -14.23 2.51 -3.79
C ASP A 193 -14.16 1.64 -5.05
N TYR A 194 -12.95 1.20 -5.38
CA TYR A 194 -12.72 0.37 -6.57
C TYR A 194 -13.28 -1.07 -6.46
N TRP A 195 -13.65 -1.51 -5.26
CA TRP A 195 -14.32 -2.78 -5.04
C TRP A 195 -15.85 -2.69 -5.10
N GLY A 196 -16.40 -1.47 -5.06
CA GLY A 196 -17.85 -1.24 -5.04
C GLY A 196 -18.54 -1.74 -3.78
N LEU A 197 -17.84 -1.83 -2.64
CA LEU A 197 -18.42 -2.29 -1.38
C LEU A 197 -19.47 -1.33 -0.83
N GLY A 198 -19.40 -0.05 -1.17
CA GLY A 198 -20.39 0.98 -0.83
C GLY A 198 -21.66 0.90 -1.64
N ASN A 199 -21.70 0.19 -2.76
CA ASN A 199 -22.83 0.15 -3.67
C ASN A 199 -24.12 -0.32 -2.99
N LYS A 200 -24.05 -1.34 -2.12
CA LYS A 200 -25.22 -1.84 -1.40
C LYS A 200 -25.86 -0.73 -0.54
N LYS A 201 -25.08 -0.05 0.29
CA LYS A 201 -25.58 1.04 1.15
C LYS A 201 -26.19 2.18 0.32
N THR A 202 -25.58 2.51 -0.81
CA THR A 202 -26.06 3.54 -1.74
C THR A 202 -27.41 3.14 -2.33
N ILE A 203 -27.54 1.91 -2.82
CA ILE A 203 -28.79 1.39 -3.39
C ILE A 203 -29.89 1.36 -2.33
N ASP A 204 -29.62 0.82 -1.16
CA ASP A 204 -30.56 0.77 -0.04
C ASP A 204 -31.06 2.18 0.36
N TYR A 205 -30.17 3.16 0.38
CA TYR A 205 -30.52 4.55 0.66
C TYR A 205 -31.45 5.15 -0.41
N VAL A 206 -31.15 4.90 -1.69
CA VAL A 206 -31.92 5.42 -2.82
C VAL A 206 -33.31 4.78 -2.86
N LEU A 207 -33.39 3.45 -2.70
CA LEU A 207 -34.65 2.70 -2.69
C LEU A 207 -35.56 3.09 -1.52
N LYS A 208 -35.00 3.44 -0.36
CA LYS A 208 -35.77 3.99 0.78
C LYS A 208 -36.40 5.35 0.46
N LYS A 209 -35.73 6.18 -0.36
CA LYS A 209 -36.28 7.50 -0.75
C LYS A 209 -37.32 7.40 -1.86
N ASN A 210 -37.10 6.52 -2.83
CA ASN A 210 -38.02 6.34 -3.95
C ASN A 210 -37.96 4.91 -4.46
N LYS A 211 -39.04 4.16 -4.32
CA LYS A 211 -39.14 2.75 -4.73
C LYS A 211 -39.22 2.55 -6.25
N ASN A 212 -39.60 3.58 -7.01
CA ASN A 212 -39.85 3.50 -8.44
C ASN A 212 -38.71 4.15 -9.28
N ILE A 213 -37.47 4.03 -8.85
CA ILE A 213 -36.32 4.56 -9.56
C ILE A 213 -35.73 3.50 -10.51
N SER A 214 -35.44 3.92 -11.73
CA SER A 214 -34.60 3.13 -12.65
C SER A 214 -33.12 3.37 -12.36
N PHE A 215 -32.34 2.28 -12.31
CA PHE A 215 -30.90 2.35 -12.09
C PHE A 215 -30.14 2.08 -13.40
N SER A 216 -29.18 2.93 -13.69
CA SER A 216 -28.15 2.65 -14.68
C SER A 216 -26.82 2.47 -13.94
N THR A 217 -26.09 1.41 -14.22
CA THR A 217 -24.81 1.13 -13.58
C THR A 217 -23.74 0.76 -14.60
N SER A 218 -22.52 1.18 -14.37
CA SER A 218 -21.36 0.82 -15.18
C SER A 218 -20.70 -0.50 -14.75
N SER A 219 -21.19 -1.15 -13.68
CA SER A 219 -20.63 -2.39 -13.16
C SER A 219 -21.71 -3.38 -12.75
N PHE A 220 -21.36 -4.66 -12.68
CA PHE A 220 -22.27 -5.74 -12.27
C PHE A 220 -22.61 -5.73 -10.79
N THR A 221 -21.75 -5.19 -9.94
CA THR A 221 -21.89 -5.23 -8.48
C THR A 221 -23.22 -4.61 -7.98
N PRO A 222 -23.63 -3.41 -8.43
CA PRO A 222 -24.93 -2.85 -8.05
C PRO A 222 -26.11 -3.68 -8.50
N LEU A 223 -26.08 -4.26 -9.71
CA LEU A 223 -27.15 -5.12 -10.24
C LEU A 223 -27.32 -6.39 -9.40
N HIS A 224 -26.22 -6.97 -8.90
CA HIS A 224 -26.29 -8.13 -8.02
C HIS A 224 -27.02 -7.80 -6.71
N TYR A 225 -26.73 -6.67 -6.09
CA TYR A 225 -27.43 -6.24 -4.87
C TYR A 225 -28.91 -5.96 -5.09
N LEU A 226 -29.30 -5.43 -6.24
CA LEU A 226 -30.72 -5.23 -6.60
C LEU A 226 -31.47 -6.56 -6.73
N LYS A 227 -30.82 -7.62 -7.19
CA LYS A 227 -31.42 -8.97 -7.26
C LYS A 227 -31.64 -9.60 -5.88
N LEU A 228 -30.75 -9.31 -4.93
CA LEU A 228 -30.84 -9.83 -3.56
C LEU A 228 -31.81 -9.04 -2.67
N SER A 229 -32.22 -7.84 -3.07
CA SER A 229 -33.15 -6.98 -2.31
C SER A 229 -34.62 -7.19 -2.68
N LYS A 230 -34.92 -8.07 -3.63
CA LYS A 230 -36.29 -8.54 -3.98
C LYS A 230 -36.62 -9.79 -3.22
#